data_77c30957814549e94f2a639648d3e188
#
_entry.id   77c30957814549e94f2a639648d3e188
#
_cell.length_a   1.000
_cell.length_b   1.000
_cell.length_c   1.000
_cell.angle_alpha   90.00
_cell.angle_beta   90.00
_cell.angle_gamma   90.00
#
_symmetry.space_group_name_H-M   'P 1'
#
loop_
_entity.id
_entity.type
_entity.pdbx_description
1 polymer ?
#
loop_
_entity_poly.entity_id
_entity_poly.type
_entity_poly.pdbx_seq_one_letter_code
_entity_poly.pdbx_strand_id
1 'polypeptide(L)'
;ELDQKIQEAVLEFDNDKKRISLGMKQLTAHPWDSMKELKEGEKVKGKVVTIADYGAFVEIETGVEGLIHVSEMSWSQHLRNPSDFMKVGDEVEALVLDIDKEEHKLSLGLKQLTSDPWEKIEDTYQVDSKHTGTVRNLTNYGLFVELQEGVDGLVHVSDLSWSKKIKHPAEFTKKGEELEVVVLEIDRDNRRLSLGHKQIDENPWDTFEGIFTLGSEHDGVVSEVNDRGVILSLPYGVEGFAPKKHIKKQDGTDVKVDETLNLRVIEFNKDSKRILV
;
A
#
# COMPACT_ATOMS: atom_id res chain seq x y z
N GLU A 1 7.80 -49.58 20.74
CA GLU A 1 8.85 -50.65 20.87
C GLU A 1 8.20 -52.00 21.02
N LEU A 2 8.86 -53.07 20.57
CA LEU A 2 8.38 -54.42 20.74
C LEU A 2 8.31 -54.72 22.25
N ASP A 3 7.24 -55.42 22.69
CA ASP A 3 6.96 -55.79 24.08
C ASP A 3 6.54 -54.63 25.03
N GLN A 4 6.25 -53.45 24.50
CA GLN A 4 5.70 -52.38 25.30
C GLN A 4 4.22 -52.65 25.63
N LYS A 5 3.84 -52.55 26.92
CA LYS A 5 2.45 -52.65 27.35
C LYS A 5 1.72 -51.35 26.97
N ILE A 6 0.68 -51.43 26.14
CA ILE A 6 -0.18 -50.32 25.75
C ILE A 6 -1.62 -50.63 26.13
N GLN A 7 -2.37 -49.58 26.46
CA GLN A 7 -3.82 -49.67 26.62
C GLN A 7 -4.48 -49.34 25.28
N GLU A 8 -5.49 -50.08 24.91
CA GLU A 8 -6.22 -49.91 23.66
C GLU A 8 -7.74 -50.10 23.88
N ALA A 9 -8.53 -49.37 23.12
CA ALA A 9 -9.97 -49.56 23.08
C ALA A 9 -10.34 -50.49 21.95
N VAL A 10 -11.25 -51.42 22.18
CA VAL A 10 -11.78 -52.31 21.18
C VAL A 10 -12.82 -51.52 20.38
N LEU A 11 -12.57 -51.34 19.10
CA LEU A 11 -13.47 -50.61 18.17
C LEU A 11 -14.49 -51.52 17.54
N GLU A 12 -14.05 -52.67 17.05
CA GLU A 12 -14.91 -53.62 16.32
C GLU A 12 -14.44 -55.05 16.56
N PHE A 13 -15.36 -55.95 16.63
CA PHE A 13 -15.10 -57.36 16.77
C PHE A 13 -15.80 -58.13 15.65
N ASP A 14 -15.00 -58.62 14.68
CA ASP A 14 -15.49 -59.42 13.55
C ASP A 14 -15.34 -60.91 13.88
N ASN A 15 -16.45 -61.55 14.25
CA ASN A 15 -16.51 -62.96 14.59
C ASN A 15 -16.21 -63.90 13.42
N ASP A 16 -16.57 -63.50 12.21
CA ASP A 16 -16.43 -64.37 11.01
C ASP A 16 -15.00 -64.41 10.53
N LYS A 17 -14.31 -63.27 10.60
CA LYS A 17 -12.89 -63.19 10.22
C LYS A 17 -11.93 -63.33 11.40
N LYS A 18 -12.43 -63.54 12.62
CA LYS A 18 -11.63 -63.60 13.87
C LYS A 18 -10.66 -62.44 14.00
N ARG A 19 -11.14 -61.19 13.75
CA ARG A 19 -10.33 -59.98 13.82
C ARG A 19 -10.90 -59.03 14.84
N ILE A 20 -10.03 -58.33 15.54
CA ILE A 20 -10.34 -57.25 16.49
C ILE A 20 -9.64 -56.00 15.99
N SER A 21 -10.44 -54.95 15.78
CA SER A 21 -9.92 -53.62 15.49
C SER A 21 -9.71 -52.89 16.82
N LEU A 22 -8.49 -52.43 17.05
CA LEU A 22 -8.10 -51.74 18.26
C LEU A 22 -7.73 -50.28 17.96
N GLY A 23 -8.04 -49.36 18.87
CA GLY A 23 -7.70 -47.95 18.72
C GLY A 23 -7.17 -47.38 20.03
N MET A 24 -6.13 -46.55 19.95
CA MET A 24 -5.59 -45.83 21.09
C MET A 24 -6.17 -44.43 21.24
N LYS A 25 -6.59 -43.83 20.12
CA LYS A 25 -7.16 -42.47 20.10
C LYS A 25 -8.41 -42.30 20.99
N GLN A 26 -9.17 -43.39 21.17
CA GLN A 26 -10.39 -43.42 21.96
C GLN A 26 -10.17 -43.44 23.47
N LEU A 27 -8.93 -43.65 23.92
CA LEU A 27 -8.57 -43.62 25.33
C LEU A 27 -8.37 -42.20 25.87
N THR A 28 -8.12 -41.25 24.99
CA THR A 28 -8.03 -39.82 25.31
C THR A 28 -9.29 -39.11 24.82
N ALA A 29 -9.77 -38.16 25.59
CA ALA A 29 -10.85 -37.30 25.13
C ALA A 29 -10.43 -36.63 23.81
N HIS A 30 -11.36 -36.47 22.89
CA HIS A 30 -11.06 -35.83 21.61
C HIS A 30 -10.54 -34.40 21.91
N PRO A 31 -9.44 -33.94 21.30
CA PRO A 31 -8.89 -32.59 21.59
C PRO A 31 -9.96 -31.49 21.48
N TRP A 32 -10.91 -31.64 20.57
CA TRP A 32 -12.02 -30.70 20.41
C TRP A 32 -13.07 -30.76 21.54
N ASP A 33 -13.08 -31.82 22.36
CA ASP A 33 -13.93 -31.88 23.56
C ASP A 33 -13.40 -30.99 24.69
N SER A 34 -12.09 -30.76 24.77
CA SER A 34 -11.49 -29.80 25.69
C SER A 34 -11.80 -28.35 25.32
N MET A 35 -12.08 -28.09 24.04
CA MET A 35 -12.43 -26.77 23.51
C MET A 35 -13.92 -26.39 23.70
N LYS A 36 -14.70 -27.15 24.49
CA LYS A 36 -16.13 -26.86 24.72
C LYS A 36 -16.39 -25.54 25.41
N GLU A 37 -15.41 -25.03 26.16
CA GLU A 37 -15.49 -23.77 26.90
C GLU A 37 -15.03 -22.56 26.06
N LEU A 38 -14.34 -22.78 24.92
CA LEU A 38 -13.87 -21.72 24.07
C LEU A 38 -15.06 -21.01 23.38
N LYS A 39 -15.04 -19.69 23.42
CA LYS A 39 -16.08 -18.84 22.85
C LYS A 39 -15.51 -17.92 21.78
N GLU A 40 -16.39 -17.55 20.85
CA GLU A 40 -16.10 -16.47 19.91
C GLU A 40 -15.75 -15.18 20.66
N GLY A 41 -14.74 -14.45 20.18
CA GLY A 41 -14.23 -13.25 20.82
C GLY A 41 -13.20 -13.50 21.94
N GLU A 42 -12.84 -14.75 22.23
CA GLU A 42 -11.82 -15.08 23.21
C GLU A 42 -10.42 -15.03 22.60
N LYS A 43 -9.44 -14.56 23.38
CA LYS A 43 -8.04 -14.51 22.97
C LYS A 43 -7.36 -15.84 23.28
N VAL A 44 -6.71 -16.40 22.28
CA VAL A 44 -5.98 -17.66 22.37
C VAL A 44 -4.53 -17.45 21.94
N LYS A 45 -3.63 -18.23 22.52
CA LYS A 45 -2.24 -18.28 22.11
C LYS A 45 -1.98 -19.61 21.42
N GLY A 46 -1.23 -19.56 20.35
CA GLY A 46 -0.88 -20.76 19.62
C GLY A 46 0.43 -20.59 18.86
N LYS A 47 0.88 -21.67 18.28
CA LYS A 47 2.11 -21.73 17.51
C LYS A 47 1.81 -21.95 16.04
N VAL A 48 2.42 -21.17 15.16
CA VAL A 48 2.30 -21.33 13.71
C VAL A 48 2.94 -22.64 13.29
N VAL A 49 2.14 -23.58 12.77
CA VAL A 49 2.63 -24.90 12.32
C VAL A 49 2.78 -24.99 10.82
N THR A 50 1.92 -24.32 10.07
CA THR A 50 1.92 -24.34 8.60
C THR A 50 1.51 -22.99 8.04
N ILE A 51 2.14 -22.59 6.95
CA ILE A 51 1.78 -21.38 6.21
C ILE A 51 1.40 -21.78 4.78
N ALA A 52 0.20 -21.40 4.37
CA ALA A 52 -0.32 -21.56 3.01
C ALA A 52 -0.51 -20.19 2.35
N ASP A 53 -0.72 -20.13 1.04
CA ASP A 53 -0.89 -18.88 0.29
C ASP A 53 -2.10 -18.04 0.76
N TYR A 54 -3.13 -18.69 1.30
CA TYR A 54 -4.36 -18.05 1.77
C TYR A 54 -4.39 -17.79 3.28
N GLY A 55 -3.42 -18.29 4.06
CA GLY A 55 -3.41 -18.10 5.51
C GLY A 55 -2.38 -18.94 6.23
N ALA A 56 -2.39 -18.85 7.57
CA ALA A 56 -1.54 -19.63 8.45
C ALA A 56 -2.36 -20.51 9.39
N PHE A 57 -1.88 -21.71 9.62
CA PHE A 57 -2.45 -22.64 10.60
C PHE A 57 -1.69 -22.50 11.91
N VAL A 58 -2.44 -22.27 12.97
CA VAL A 58 -1.92 -22.06 14.32
C VAL A 58 -2.46 -23.16 15.23
N GLU A 59 -1.57 -23.95 15.80
CA GLU A 59 -1.90 -24.96 16.81
C GLU A 59 -2.08 -24.26 18.17
N ILE A 60 -3.28 -24.33 18.72
CA ILE A 60 -3.62 -23.77 20.03
C ILE A 60 -3.39 -24.80 21.11
N GLU A 61 -3.88 -26.00 20.88
CA GLU A 61 -3.65 -27.19 21.71
C GLU A 61 -3.25 -28.35 20.81
N THR A 62 -2.59 -29.35 21.39
CA THR A 62 -2.14 -30.53 20.65
C THR A 62 -3.28 -31.19 19.89
N GLY A 63 -3.24 -31.09 18.55
CA GLY A 63 -4.27 -31.62 17.67
C GLY A 63 -5.46 -30.70 17.39
N VAL A 64 -5.41 -29.44 17.81
CA VAL A 64 -6.40 -28.39 17.48
C VAL A 64 -5.70 -27.24 16.76
N GLU A 65 -5.96 -27.13 15.49
CA GLU A 65 -5.43 -26.09 14.64
C GLU A 65 -6.51 -25.09 14.26
N GLY A 66 -6.19 -23.80 14.32
CA GLY A 66 -7.02 -22.71 13.82
C GLY A 66 -6.39 -22.09 12.58
N LEU A 67 -7.23 -21.63 11.66
CA LEU A 67 -6.81 -20.92 10.46
C LEU A 67 -6.90 -19.41 10.68
N ILE A 68 -5.81 -18.71 10.44
CA ILE A 68 -5.77 -17.26 10.28
C ILE A 68 -5.72 -16.98 8.78
N HIS A 69 -6.83 -16.54 8.20
CA HIS A 69 -6.87 -16.16 6.78
C HIS A 69 -6.01 -14.89 6.56
N VAL A 70 -5.43 -14.73 5.38
CA VAL A 70 -4.57 -13.58 5.06
C VAL A 70 -5.27 -12.23 5.30
N SER A 71 -6.58 -12.13 5.05
CA SER A 71 -7.39 -10.94 5.31
C SER A 71 -7.60 -10.63 6.80
N GLU A 72 -7.36 -11.60 7.68
CA GLU A 72 -7.52 -11.48 9.13
C GLU A 72 -6.18 -11.29 9.87
N MET A 73 -5.06 -11.25 9.14
CA MET A 73 -3.73 -11.05 9.71
C MET A 73 -3.41 -9.60 10.02
N SER A 74 -3.79 -8.70 9.12
CA SER A 74 -3.50 -7.27 9.24
C SER A 74 -4.63 -6.42 8.63
N TRP A 75 -4.76 -5.18 9.08
CA TRP A 75 -5.61 -4.17 8.47
C TRP A 75 -5.05 -3.68 7.11
N SER A 76 -3.77 -3.96 6.79
CA SER A 76 -3.15 -3.59 5.53
C SER A 76 -3.71 -4.42 4.36
N GLN A 77 -4.17 -3.73 3.31
CA GLN A 77 -4.66 -4.37 2.08
C GLN A 77 -3.53 -4.91 1.19
N HIS A 78 -2.28 -4.59 1.51
CA HIS A 78 -1.11 -4.99 0.72
C HIS A 78 -0.51 -6.33 1.14
N LEU A 79 -0.97 -6.90 2.25
CA LEU A 79 -0.54 -8.21 2.68
C LEU A 79 -1.11 -9.28 1.74
N ARG A 80 -0.26 -9.85 0.90
CA ARG A 80 -0.65 -10.90 -0.05
C ARG A 80 -0.12 -12.27 0.34
N ASN A 81 1.03 -12.31 1.01
CA ASN A 81 1.67 -13.54 1.43
C ASN A 81 1.74 -13.61 2.95
N PRO A 82 1.11 -14.60 3.58
CA PRO A 82 1.19 -14.80 5.03
C PRO A 82 2.63 -14.96 5.55
N SER A 83 3.55 -15.50 4.73
CA SER A 83 4.96 -15.68 5.07
C SER A 83 5.76 -14.38 5.24
N ASP A 84 5.23 -13.26 4.75
CA ASP A 84 5.85 -11.94 4.96
C ASP A 84 5.54 -11.39 6.36
N PHE A 85 4.47 -11.89 6.98
CA PHE A 85 3.98 -11.45 8.28
C PHE A 85 4.41 -12.34 9.43
N MET A 86 4.44 -13.67 9.25
CA MET A 86 4.78 -14.64 10.28
C MET A 86 5.56 -15.82 9.70
N LYS A 87 6.25 -16.55 10.59
CA LYS A 87 7.04 -17.73 10.24
C LYS A 87 6.54 -18.96 10.97
N VAL A 88 6.79 -20.13 10.38
CA VAL A 88 6.53 -21.40 11.04
C VAL A 88 7.36 -21.47 12.31
N GLY A 89 6.71 -21.74 13.43
CA GLY A 89 7.31 -21.81 14.75
C GLY A 89 7.09 -20.57 15.61
N ASP A 90 6.58 -19.46 15.05
CA ASP A 90 6.27 -18.26 15.82
C ASP A 90 5.08 -18.52 16.77
N GLU A 91 5.15 -17.96 17.98
CA GLU A 91 4.03 -17.90 18.90
C GLU A 91 3.20 -16.64 18.63
N VAL A 92 1.92 -16.83 18.41
CA VAL A 92 0.99 -15.75 18.10
C VAL A 92 -0.21 -15.77 19.06
N GLU A 93 -0.67 -14.57 19.45
CA GLU A 93 -1.93 -14.39 20.14
C GLU A 93 -2.98 -13.99 19.10
N ALA A 94 -4.10 -14.70 19.05
CA ALA A 94 -5.17 -14.47 18.09
C ALA A 94 -6.52 -14.43 18.77
N LEU A 95 -7.49 -13.78 18.11
CA LEU A 95 -8.88 -13.77 18.56
C LEU A 95 -9.65 -14.86 17.83
N VAL A 96 -10.49 -15.59 18.57
CA VAL A 96 -11.40 -16.58 17.97
C VAL A 96 -12.53 -15.85 17.26
N LEU A 97 -12.66 -16.05 15.96
CA LEU A 97 -13.70 -15.43 15.13
C LEU A 97 -14.92 -16.34 14.98
N ASP A 98 -14.68 -17.62 14.71
CA ASP A 98 -15.72 -18.61 14.48
C ASP A 98 -15.24 -20.00 14.87
N ILE A 99 -16.17 -20.83 15.36
CA ILE A 99 -15.91 -22.20 15.81
C ILE A 99 -16.91 -23.16 15.19
N ASP A 100 -16.47 -23.93 14.21
CA ASP A 100 -17.25 -25.04 13.67
C ASP A 100 -16.87 -26.36 14.35
N LYS A 101 -17.72 -26.80 15.27
CA LYS A 101 -17.51 -28.03 16.04
C LYS A 101 -17.79 -29.30 15.25
N GLU A 102 -18.60 -29.20 14.19
CA GLU A 102 -18.96 -30.35 13.36
C GLU A 102 -17.86 -30.66 12.34
N GLU A 103 -17.32 -29.60 11.71
CA GLU A 103 -16.23 -29.74 10.77
C GLU A 103 -14.83 -29.63 11.41
N HIS A 104 -14.75 -29.46 12.73
CA HIS A 104 -13.51 -29.26 13.48
C HIS A 104 -12.63 -28.12 12.89
N LYS A 105 -13.27 -27.00 12.58
CA LYS A 105 -12.61 -25.82 12.06
C LYS A 105 -12.67 -24.67 13.05
N LEU A 106 -11.58 -23.95 13.18
CA LEU A 106 -11.44 -22.78 14.01
C LEU A 106 -10.87 -21.63 13.19
N SER A 107 -11.63 -20.55 13.11
CA SER A 107 -11.22 -19.33 12.44
C SER A 107 -10.65 -18.35 13.46
N LEU A 108 -9.46 -17.85 13.20
CA LEU A 108 -8.73 -16.94 14.06
C LEU A 108 -8.45 -15.63 13.34
N GLY A 109 -8.32 -14.55 14.09
CA GLY A 109 -7.93 -13.25 13.59
C GLY A 109 -6.89 -12.55 14.46
N LEU A 110 -5.98 -11.84 13.83
CA LEU A 110 -4.98 -11.01 14.50
C LEU A 110 -5.36 -9.54 14.48
N LYS A 111 -5.91 -9.05 13.35
CA LYS A 111 -6.24 -7.64 13.18
C LYS A 111 -7.21 -7.11 14.24
N GLN A 112 -8.09 -7.96 14.77
CA GLN A 112 -9.06 -7.59 15.79
C GLN A 112 -8.43 -7.38 17.19
N LEU A 113 -7.17 -7.77 17.38
CA LEU A 113 -6.42 -7.46 18.60
C LEU A 113 -6.04 -5.97 18.69
N THR A 114 -5.96 -5.32 17.54
CA THR A 114 -5.74 -3.87 17.41
C THR A 114 -7.04 -3.20 16.96
N SER A 115 -7.28 -1.98 17.43
CA SER A 115 -8.42 -1.18 16.97
C SER A 115 -8.28 -0.90 15.46
N ASP A 116 -9.39 -0.88 14.74
CA ASP A 116 -9.40 -0.49 13.33
C ASP A 116 -8.88 0.95 13.19
N PRO A 117 -7.76 1.16 12.48
CA PRO A 117 -7.19 2.50 12.33
C PRO A 117 -8.14 3.48 11.61
N TRP A 118 -9.11 2.96 10.84
CA TRP A 118 -10.09 3.78 10.14
C TRP A 118 -11.23 4.29 11.02
N GLU A 119 -11.44 3.74 12.22
CA GLU A 119 -12.44 4.28 13.17
C GLU A 119 -12.11 5.69 13.62
N LYS A 120 -10.82 6.00 13.77
CA LYS A 120 -10.30 7.29 14.25
C LYS A 120 -9.43 7.99 13.21
N ILE A 121 -9.63 7.69 11.95
CA ILE A 121 -8.78 8.20 10.86
C ILE A 121 -8.79 9.74 10.82
N GLU A 122 -9.95 10.36 11.00
CA GLU A 122 -10.13 11.82 10.97
C GLU A 122 -9.50 12.52 12.17
N ASP A 123 -9.38 11.84 13.32
CA ASP A 123 -8.71 12.37 14.49
C ASP A 123 -7.19 12.34 14.33
N THR A 124 -6.67 11.32 13.64
CA THR A 124 -5.23 11.09 13.45
C THR A 124 -4.70 11.84 12.24
N TYR A 125 -5.44 11.84 11.15
CA TYR A 125 -5.09 12.47 9.88
C TYR A 125 -6.13 13.52 9.53
N GLN A 126 -5.78 14.77 9.72
CA GLN A 126 -6.67 15.88 9.34
C GLN A 126 -6.34 16.36 7.93
N VAL A 127 -7.32 16.93 7.24
CA VAL A 127 -7.08 17.59 5.95
C VAL A 127 -6.06 18.71 6.16
N ASP A 128 -5.15 18.89 5.22
CA ASP A 128 -4.00 19.79 5.24
C ASP A 128 -2.90 19.45 6.26
N SER A 129 -3.01 18.33 7.00
CA SER A 129 -1.93 17.87 7.88
C SER A 129 -0.81 17.20 7.08
N LYS A 130 0.45 17.41 7.53
CA LYS A 130 1.66 16.85 6.92
C LYS A 130 2.05 15.57 7.64
N HIS A 131 2.34 14.54 6.89
CA HIS A 131 2.77 13.23 7.40
C HIS A 131 3.87 12.66 6.53
N THR A 132 4.65 11.76 7.10
CA THR A 132 5.66 10.98 6.36
C THR A 132 5.17 9.54 6.27
N GLY A 133 5.22 8.97 5.08
CA GLY A 133 4.85 7.59 4.86
C GLY A 133 5.81 6.88 3.90
N THR A 134 5.67 5.58 3.80
CA THR A 134 6.52 4.74 2.95
C THR A 134 5.82 4.41 1.64
N VAL A 135 6.50 4.60 0.52
CA VAL A 135 6.00 4.24 -0.81
C VAL A 135 5.91 2.72 -0.94
N ARG A 136 4.69 2.18 -1.05
CA ARG A 136 4.43 0.74 -1.15
C ARG A 136 4.25 0.25 -2.57
N ASN A 137 3.59 1.05 -3.39
CA ASN A 137 3.32 0.67 -4.78
C ASN A 137 3.32 1.90 -5.71
N LEU A 138 3.73 1.68 -6.96
CA LEU A 138 3.77 2.67 -8.02
C LEU A 138 2.88 2.19 -9.18
N THR A 139 1.97 3.06 -9.63
CA THR A 139 1.06 2.80 -10.75
C THR A 139 1.19 3.91 -11.79
N ASN A 140 0.61 3.73 -12.97
CA ASN A 140 0.68 4.74 -14.05
C ASN A 140 0.00 6.07 -13.68
N TYR A 141 -0.96 6.06 -12.75
CA TYR A 141 -1.75 7.23 -12.36
C TYR A 141 -1.32 7.86 -11.03
N GLY A 142 -0.46 7.18 -10.27
CA GLY A 142 -0.01 7.67 -8.97
C GLY A 142 0.77 6.63 -8.16
N LEU A 143 1.04 6.96 -6.93
CA LEU A 143 1.73 6.08 -5.99
C LEU A 143 0.93 5.92 -4.69
N PHE A 144 1.08 4.75 -4.08
CA PHE A 144 0.47 4.45 -2.79
C PHE A 144 1.50 4.60 -1.69
N VAL A 145 1.15 5.41 -0.70
CA VAL A 145 1.98 5.69 0.48
C VAL A 145 1.26 5.13 1.69
N GLU A 146 1.93 4.24 2.41
CA GLU A 146 1.47 3.75 3.69
C GLU A 146 1.92 4.71 4.80
N LEU A 147 0.97 5.31 5.50
CA LEU A 147 1.23 6.21 6.61
C LEU A 147 1.40 5.44 7.92
N GLN A 148 0.58 4.43 8.11
CA GLN A 148 0.66 3.43 9.18
C GLN A 148 0.04 2.12 8.71
N GLU A 149 0.25 1.05 9.47
CA GLU A 149 -0.32 -0.26 9.14
C GLU A 149 -1.84 -0.18 8.95
N GLY A 150 -2.31 -0.56 7.76
CA GLY A 150 -3.72 -0.51 7.38
C GLY A 150 -4.24 0.84 6.89
N VAL A 151 -3.40 1.86 6.82
CA VAL A 151 -3.76 3.18 6.29
C VAL A 151 -2.86 3.54 5.11
N ASP A 152 -3.41 3.37 3.93
CA ASP A 152 -2.76 3.69 2.67
C ASP A 152 -3.43 4.89 2.01
N GLY A 153 -2.63 5.79 1.50
CA GLY A 153 -3.11 6.93 0.73
C GLY A 153 -2.56 6.92 -0.70
N LEU A 154 -3.36 7.46 -1.61
CA LEU A 154 -2.99 7.64 -3.00
C LEU A 154 -2.48 9.07 -3.23
N VAL A 155 -1.26 9.20 -3.72
CA VAL A 155 -0.74 10.45 -4.31
C VAL A 155 -0.89 10.34 -5.83
N HIS A 156 -1.77 11.16 -6.42
CA HIS A 156 -1.92 11.19 -7.86
C HIS A 156 -0.68 11.79 -8.54
N VAL A 157 -0.36 11.36 -9.74
CA VAL A 157 0.82 11.85 -10.48
C VAL A 157 0.86 13.37 -10.65
N SER A 158 -0.30 14.04 -10.77
CA SER A 158 -0.43 15.49 -10.82
C SER A 158 -0.11 16.20 -9.51
N ASP A 159 -0.10 15.46 -8.39
CA ASP A 159 0.12 15.99 -7.05
C ASP A 159 1.53 15.72 -6.50
N LEU A 160 2.43 15.23 -7.37
CA LEU A 160 3.84 15.00 -7.05
C LEU A 160 4.70 16.24 -7.21
N SER A 161 4.46 17.08 -8.21
CA SER A 161 5.29 18.26 -8.48
C SER A 161 4.48 19.44 -9.01
N TRP A 162 4.88 20.65 -8.63
CA TRP A 162 4.36 21.91 -9.18
C TRP A 162 4.96 22.25 -10.53
N SER A 163 6.25 22.02 -10.71
CA SER A 163 7.04 22.52 -11.85
C SER A 163 7.25 21.48 -12.95
N LYS A 164 7.37 20.19 -12.60
CA LYS A 164 7.65 19.11 -13.55
C LYS A 164 6.39 18.32 -13.89
N LYS A 165 6.15 18.09 -15.17
CA LYS A 165 5.13 17.15 -15.64
C LYS A 165 5.66 15.73 -15.53
N ILE A 166 5.35 15.05 -14.43
CA ILE A 166 5.75 13.67 -14.18
C ILE A 166 4.82 12.76 -15.00
N LYS A 167 5.38 11.92 -15.85
CA LYS A 167 4.64 10.96 -16.67
C LYS A 167 4.39 9.65 -15.90
N HIS A 168 5.35 9.25 -15.09
CA HIS A 168 5.25 8.04 -14.28
C HIS A 168 5.90 8.29 -12.90
N PRO A 169 5.24 7.89 -11.79
CA PRO A 169 5.76 8.13 -10.43
C PRO A 169 7.18 7.57 -10.17
N ALA A 170 7.60 6.53 -10.90
CA ALA A 170 8.96 5.99 -10.81
C ALA A 170 10.07 6.96 -11.25
N GLU A 171 9.72 8.05 -11.94
CA GLU A 171 10.65 9.14 -12.27
C GLU A 171 10.91 10.03 -11.05
N PHE A 172 10.03 9.97 -10.05
CA PHE A 172 10.07 10.83 -8.86
C PHE A 172 10.59 10.10 -7.63
N THR A 173 10.13 8.88 -7.37
CA THR A 173 10.47 8.10 -6.17
C THR A 173 10.48 6.60 -6.47
N LYS A 174 10.97 5.80 -5.52
CA LYS A 174 11.04 4.34 -5.62
C LYS A 174 10.24 3.67 -4.53
N LYS A 175 9.84 2.42 -4.76
CA LYS A 175 9.22 1.58 -3.75
C LYS A 175 10.15 1.41 -2.54
N GLY A 176 9.63 1.66 -1.34
CA GLY A 176 10.35 1.56 -0.08
C GLY A 176 10.98 2.87 0.40
N GLU A 177 10.92 3.94 -0.40
CA GLU A 177 11.36 5.27 0.04
C GLU A 177 10.32 5.94 0.93
N GLU A 178 10.79 6.76 1.88
CA GLU A 178 9.93 7.61 2.68
C GLU A 178 9.57 8.86 1.88
N LEU A 179 8.30 9.25 1.93
CA LEU A 179 7.79 10.43 1.24
C LEU A 179 6.95 11.26 2.21
N GLU A 180 7.28 12.54 2.29
CA GLU A 180 6.42 13.51 2.97
C GLU A 180 5.18 13.80 2.12
N VAL A 181 4.01 13.84 2.75
CA VAL A 181 2.73 14.05 2.07
C VAL A 181 1.79 14.90 2.92
N VAL A 182 0.86 15.55 2.26
CA VAL A 182 -0.24 16.30 2.87
C VAL A 182 -1.53 15.58 2.61
N VAL A 183 -2.39 15.48 3.60
CA VAL A 183 -3.73 14.90 3.46
C VAL A 183 -4.63 15.87 2.72
N LEU A 184 -5.16 15.47 1.57
CA LEU A 184 -6.07 16.29 0.75
C LEU A 184 -7.53 15.96 1.03
N GLU A 185 -7.86 14.68 1.14
CA GLU A 185 -9.21 14.20 1.33
C GLU A 185 -9.21 12.87 2.06
N ILE A 186 -10.24 12.64 2.89
CA ILE A 186 -10.43 11.42 3.66
C ILE A 186 -11.80 10.84 3.32
N ASP A 187 -11.84 9.66 2.75
CA ASP A 187 -13.05 8.88 2.49
C ASP A 187 -13.06 7.66 3.42
N ARG A 188 -13.70 7.82 4.57
CA ARG A 188 -13.79 6.80 5.60
C ARG A 188 -14.58 5.57 5.15
N ASP A 189 -15.68 5.79 4.42
CA ASP A 189 -16.58 4.73 4.01
C ASP A 189 -15.93 3.77 3.01
N ASN A 190 -15.15 4.32 2.08
CA ASN A 190 -14.40 3.54 1.09
C ASN A 190 -12.96 3.22 1.52
N ARG A 191 -12.55 3.62 2.74
CA ARG A 191 -11.20 3.47 3.26
C ARG A 191 -10.14 3.99 2.27
N ARG A 192 -10.31 5.23 1.83
CA ARG A 192 -9.42 5.90 0.89
C ARG A 192 -8.91 7.22 1.47
N LEU A 193 -7.63 7.45 1.27
CA LEU A 193 -6.95 8.68 1.65
C LEU A 193 -6.31 9.27 0.40
N SER A 194 -6.71 10.49 0.04
CA SER A 194 -6.07 11.24 -1.04
C SER A 194 -4.96 12.09 -0.44
N LEU A 195 -3.76 11.91 -0.96
CA LEU A 195 -2.55 12.57 -0.50
C LEU A 195 -1.95 13.42 -1.62
N GLY A 196 -1.21 14.46 -1.23
CA GLY A 196 -0.41 15.25 -2.15
C GLY A 196 0.98 15.48 -1.61
N HIS A 197 1.97 15.55 -2.47
CA HIS A 197 3.35 15.88 -2.10
C HIS A 197 3.67 17.34 -2.42
N LYS A 198 3.23 17.82 -3.58
CA LYS A 198 3.51 19.20 -4.02
C LYS A 198 2.97 20.28 -3.06
N GLN A 199 1.93 19.95 -2.29
CA GLN A 199 1.30 20.86 -1.32
C GLN A 199 2.12 21.07 -0.05
N ILE A 200 3.23 20.34 0.12
CA ILE A 200 4.20 20.57 1.19
C ILE A 200 4.85 21.93 1.05
N ASP A 201 5.15 22.31 -0.19
CA ASP A 201 5.70 23.60 -0.57
C ASP A 201 4.59 24.54 -1.06
N GLU A 202 4.81 25.83 -0.86
CA GLU A 202 3.93 26.84 -1.45
C GLU A 202 3.91 26.71 -2.97
N ASN A 203 2.75 26.99 -3.55
CA ASN A 203 2.58 26.92 -5.00
C ASN A 203 3.48 27.98 -5.69
N PRO A 204 4.54 27.59 -6.37
CA PRO A 204 5.46 28.55 -6.98
C PRO A 204 4.81 29.35 -8.12
N TRP A 205 3.67 28.87 -8.68
CA TRP A 205 2.96 29.57 -9.73
C TRP A 205 2.34 30.89 -9.27
N ASP A 206 2.09 31.06 -7.96
CA ASP A 206 1.65 32.34 -7.38
C ASP A 206 2.77 33.37 -7.45
N THR A 207 4.00 32.94 -7.21
CA THR A 207 5.20 33.79 -7.34
C THR A 207 5.55 34.03 -8.81
N PHE A 208 5.39 33.00 -9.65
CA PHE A 208 5.72 33.09 -11.08
C PHE A 208 4.82 34.08 -11.85
N GLU A 209 3.59 34.32 -11.40
CA GLU A 209 2.72 35.34 -11.95
C GLU A 209 3.34 36.74 -11.88
N GLY A 210 4.06 37.02 -10.79
CA GLY A 210 4.82 38.27 -10.62
C GLY A 210 6.12 38.36 -11.41
N ILE A 211 6.74 37.20 -11.73
CA ILE A 211 8.03 37.10 -12.42
C ILE A 211 7.84 37.05 -13.93
N PHE A 212 6.98 36.15 -14.41
CA PHE A 212 6.72 35.95 -15.84
C PHE A 212 5.51 36.79 -16.30
N THR A 213 5.63 38.10 -16.16
CA THR A 213 4.60 39.02 -16.61
C THR A 213 4.56 39.11 -18.14
N LEU A 214 3.38 39.42 -18.69
CA LEU A 214 3.24 39.62 -20.14
C LEU A 214 4.23 40.66 -20.66
N GLY A 215 5.06 40.27 -21.63
CA GLY A 215 6.07 41.11 -22.22
C GLY A 215 7.41 41.14 -21.48
N SER A 216 7.56 40.47 -20.32
CA SER A 216 8.86 40.31 -19.66
C SER A 216 9.80 39.43 -20.46
N GLU A 217 11.11 39.72 -20.37
CA GLU A 217 12.15 38.99 -21.09
C GLU A 217 12.92 38.08 -20.14
N HIS A 218 13.11 36.84 -20.53
CA HIS A 218 13.83 35.83 -19.77
C HIS A 218 14.70 34.98 -20.67
N ASP A 219 15.82 34.51 -20.13
CA ASP A 219 16.66 33.56 -20.81
C ASP A 219 16.13 32.14 -20.57
N GLY A 220 16.00 31.37 -21.63
CA GLY A 220 15.57 29.96 -21.59
C GLY A 220 16.50 29.07 -22.38
N VAL A 221 16.73 27.86 -21.88
CA VAL A 221 17.54 26.84 -22.55
C VAL A 221 16.60 25.88 -23.29
N VAL A 222 16.88 25.64 -24.56
CA VAL A 222 16.09 24.72 -25.39
C VAL A 222 16.25 23.30 -24.90
N SER A 223 15.16 22.71 -24.41
CA SER A 223 15.12 21.33 -23.92
C SER A 223 14.71 20.34 -25.03
N GLU A 224 13.75 20.74 -25.87
CA GLU A 224 13.22 19.88 -26.93
C GLU A 224 12.75 20.73 -28.12
N VAL A 225 13.01 20.24 -29.32
CA VAL A 225 12.50 20.81 -30.56
C VAL A 225 11.56 19.81 -31.23
N ASN A 226 10.32 20.23 -31.47
CA ASN A 226 9.33 19.37 -32.13
C ASN A 226 8.60 20.11 -33.28
N ASP A 227 7.73 19.44 -34.01
CA ASP A 227 7.02 19.99 -35.18
C ASP A 227 6.04 21.14 -34.83
N ARG A 228 5.63 21.23 -33.55
CA ARG A 228 4.68 22.24 -33.07
C ARG A 228 5.38 23.48 -32.53
N GLY A 229 6.61 23.35 -32.10
CA GLY A 229 7.39 24.41 -31.49
C GLY A 229 8.56 23.89 -30.67
N VAL A 230 9.04 24.70 -29.77
CA VAL A 230 10.20 24.42 -28.91
C VAL A 230 9.78 24.47 -27.45
N ILE A 231 10.24 23.50 -26.68
CA ILE A 231 10.13 23.50 -25.22
C ILE A 231 11.44 24.05 -24.67
N LEU A 232 11.31 25.01 -23.77
CA LEU A 232 12.46 25.66 -23.15
C LEU A 232 12.40 25.52 -21.64
N SER A 233 13.54 25.31 -21.02
CA SER A 233 13.71 25.40 -19.58
C SER A 233 13.94 26.86 -19.21
N LEU A 234 12.99 27.46 -18.51
CA LEU A 234 13.05 28.83 -17.99
C LEU A 234 13.70 28.83 -16.59
N PRO A 235 14.07 30.01 -16.04
CA PRO A 235 14.51 30.11 -14.65
C PRO A 235 13.54 29.44 -13.67
N TYR A 236 14.05 28.97 -12.54
CA TYR A 236 13.31 28.28 -11.49
C TYR A 236 12.75 26.88 -11.87
N GLY A 237 13.26 26.28 -12.98
CA GLY A 237 12.88 24.94 -13.42
C GLY A 237 11.49 24.83 -14.03
N VAL A 238 10.95 25.93 -14.53
CA VAL A 238 9.67 25.98 -15.22
C VAL A 238 9.86 25.77 -16.72
N GLU A 239 8.91 25.08 -17.35
CA GLU A 239 8.93 24.88 -18.80
C GLU A 239 8.11 25.97 -19.52
N GLY A 240 8.73 26.62 -20.51
CA GLY A 240 8.09 27.49 -21.46
C GLY A 240 7.90 26.80 -22.80
N PHE A 241 6.87 27.19 -23.51
CA PHE A 241 6.60 26.72 -24.86
C PHE A 241 6.62 27.88 -25.86
N ALA A 242 7.48 27.78 -26.87
CA ALA A 242 7.52 28.70 -27.99
C ALA A 242 6.92 28.04 -29.24
N PRO A 243 5.75 28.49 -29.72
CA PRO A 243 5.15 27.97 -30.96
C PRO A 243 6.02 28.27 -32.17
N LYS A 244 6.07 27.36 -33.13
CA LYS A 244 6.88 27.48 -34.36
C LYS A 244 6.69 28.84 -35.09
N LYS A 245 5.54 29.46 -34.94
CA LYS A 245 5.24 30.78 -35.53
C LYS A 245 6.06 31.93 -34.93
N HIS A 246 6.51 31.77 -33.68
CA HIS A 246 7.22 32.79 -32.92
C HIS A 246 8.72 32.51 -32.82
N ILE A 247 9.18 31.34 -33.29
CA ILE A 247 10.58 30.97 -33.27
C ILE A 247 11.21 31.38 -34.59
N LYS A 248 11.60 32.63 -34.69
CA LYS A 248 12.44 33.08 -35.81
C LYS A 248 13.63 33.81 -35.21
N LYS A 249 14.82 33.25 -35.38
CA LYS A 249 16.06 33.98 -35.12
C LYS A 249 16.24 35.09 -36.16
N GLN A 250 16.84 36.17 -35.72
CA GLN A 250 17.14 37.30 -36.62
C GLN A 250 18.05 36.94 -37.75
N ASP A 251 18.87 35.88 -37.59
CA ASP A 251 19.81 35.35 -38.58
C ASP A 251 19.25 34.26 -39.50
N GLY A 252 17.96 33.86 -39.29
CA GLY A 252 17.29 32.84 -40.09
C GLY A 252 17.74 31.40 -39.85
N THR A 253 18.54 31.13 -38.81
CA THR A 253 19.01 29.78 -38.49
C THR A 253 17.97 29.04 -37.60
N ASP A 254 17.97 27.68 -37.71
CA ASP A 254 17.10 26.85 -36.87
C ASP A 254 17.60 26.81 -35.42
N VAL A 255 16.65 26.69 -34.48
CA VAL A 255 16.95 26.57 -33.04
C VAL A 255 17.41 25.14 -32.75
N LYS A 256 18.45 25.01 -31.93
CA LYS A 256 19.03 23.71 -31.55
C LYS A 256 18.77 23.42 -30.05
N VAL A 257 18.76 22.15 -29.71
CA VAL A 257 18.73 21.70 -28.30
C VAL A 257 19.98 22.22 -27.57
N ASP A 258 19.85 22.54 -26.29
CA ASP A 258 20.87 23.13 -25.40
C ASP A 258 21.28 24.55 -25.74
N GLU A 259 20.59 25.22 -26.65
CA GLU A 259 20.81 26.62 -26.95
C GLU A 259 20.09 27.54 -25.99
N THR A 260 20.76 28.58 -25.50
CA THR A 260 20.14 29.62 -24.66
C THR A 260 19.58 30.72 -25.53
N LEU A 261 18.30 31.04 -25.38
CA LEU A 261 17.60 32.08 -26.12
C LEU A 261 17.00 33.09 -25.15
N ASN A 262 17.06 34.36 -25.50
CA ASN A 262 16.32 35.41 -24.82
C ASN A 262 14.91 35.47 -25.40
N LEU A 263 13.91 35.35 -24.55
CA LEU A 263 12.53 35.10 -24.90
C LEU A 263 11.64 36.12 -24.19
N ARG A 264 10.53 36.47 -24.85
CA ARG A 264 9.52 37.36 -24.27
C ARG A 264 8.26 36.57 -23.95
N VAL A 265 7.74 36.72 -22.74
CA VAL A 265 6.48 36.08 -22.31
C VAL A 265 5.30 36.66 -23.08
N ILE A 266 4.61 35.81 -23.83
CA ILE A 266 3.43 36.12 -24.64
C ILE A 266 2.14 35.84 -23.84
N GLU A 267 2.10 34.75 -23.10
CA GLU A 267 0.97 34.33 -22.31
C GLU A 267 1.46 33.59 -21.06
N PHE A 268 0.85 33.90 -19.92
CA PHE A 268 1.05 33.18 -18.67
C PHE A 268 -0.31 32.65 -18.19
N ASN A 269 -0.40 31.33 -18.02
CA ASN A 269 -1.63 30.69 -17.53
C ASN A 269 -1.31 29.80 -16.32
N LYS A 270 -1.71 30.27 -15.15
CA LYS A 270 -1.49 29.64 -13.86
C LYS A 270 -2.23 28.30 -13.72
N ASP A 271 -3.48 28.26 -14.18
CA ASP A 271 -4.36 27.09 -14.03
C ASP A 271 -3.87 25.91 -14.89
N SER A 272 -3.49 26.19 -16.12
CA SER A 272 -2.95 25.19 -17.05
C SER A 272 -1.45 24.96 -16.87
N LYS A 273 -0.78 25.71 -15.98
CA LYS A 273 0.66 25.70 -15.74
C LYS A 273 1.46 25.84 -17.04
N ARG A 274 1.12 26.85 -17.81
CA ARG A 274 1.67 27.07 -19.14
C ARG A 274 2.20 28.50 -19.31
N ILE A 275 3.41 28.60 -19.82
CA ILE A 275 4.04 29.86 -20.23
C ILE A 275 4.30 29.77 -21.73
N LEU A 276 3.71 30.70 -22.49
CA LEU A 276 4.03 30.88 -23.91
C LEU A 276 5.05 32.02 -24.03
N VAL A 277 6.11 31.76 -24.77
CA VAL A 277 7.24 32.66 -25.04
C VAL A 277 7.49 32.80 -26.52
#